data_425651bb416fa10afc46380b7bdc72ef
#
_entry.id   425651bb416fa10afc46380b7bdc72ef
#
_cell.length_a   1.000
_cell.length_b   1.000
_cell.length_c   1.000
_cell.angle_alpha   90.00
_cell.angle_beta   90.00
_cell.angle_gamma   90.00
#
_symmetry.space_group_name_H-M   'P 1'
#
loop_
_entity.id
_entity.type
_entity.pdbx_description
1 polymer ?
#
loop_
_entity_poly.entity_id
_entity_poly.type
_entity_poly.pdbx_seq_one_letter_code
_entity_poly.pdbx_strand_id
1 'polypeptide(L)'
;VFGPRTISGFLSQVGAEESMTADQVVWSEQGRLHLSYKGNVNSATAGADPGTGVSNIAQVTIEDDIDGNVGAGFTAASHGIRVNDTIIVSNSDGVFKCLVSVVNGAVLDVLPYGSSALSANTVSKATTILVYGSEYGKGQSYVTAAGTTNTTDQRGANEPTFKTFDNKPIIIKDYYEVSGSDVSRIGWIEVASENGATGYMWYLKAEADTRARFTDYLEMAMLEGELAVAASEVPGATIAPSSTLNTADTAGTEGLFAAVESRGNVTSGITGVNAATDLAEFDAILAEFDNQGAIEENMMFVNRATSLAIDDMLASMNSYGAGGTSYGVFDNSEDMALNLGFSGFRRGSYDFYKSDMRYLNDKATRGGINDASSANAIRGVVIPAGTSTVYDQMLGKNLKRPFLHVRYRASQTDDRKLKTWVTGSVGAATSALDAMSIHMLSERCLVTQGANNFMLLK
;
A
#
# COMPACT_ATOMS: atom_id res chain seq x y z
N VAL A 1 -0.03 -25.49 5.48
CA VAL A 1 -0.97 -24.60 6.15
C VAL A 1 -0.22 -23.66 7.06
N PHE A 2 -0.37 -22.36 6.85
CA PHE A 2 0.34 -21.32 7.62
C PHE A 2 -0.28 -21.08 9.01
N GLY A 3 -1.42 -21.69 9.30
CA GLY A 3 -2.14 -21.51 10.56
C GLY A 3 -2.78 -20.12 10.68
N PRO A 4 -3.13 -19.64 11.88
CA PRO A 4 -3.80 -18.37 12.11
C PRO A 4 -2.90 -17.13 11.88
N ARG A 5 -1.60 -17.33 11.66
CA ARG A 5 -0.61 -16.25 11.45
C ARG A 5 -0.44 -15.89 9.97
N THR A 6 -1.52 -15.87 9.22
CA THR A 6 -1.60 -15.40 7.85
C THR A 6 -2.22 -14.00 7.82
N ILE A 7 -1.88 -13.19 6.82
CA ILE A 7 -2.49 -11.86 6.66
C ILE A 7 -3.97 -11.99 6.33
N SER A 8 -4.37 -12.90 5.46
CA SER A 8 -5.79 -13.16 5.16
C SER A 8 -6.55 -13.66 6.39
N GLY A 9 -5.96 -14.54 7.19
CA GLY A 9 -6.55 -15.00 8.43
C GLY A 9 -6.73 -13.88 9.45
N PHE A 10 -5.75 -12.99 9.55
CA PHE A 10 -5.83 -11.81 10.39
C PHE A 10 -6.94 -10.85 9.92
N LEU A 11 -7.01 -10.54 8.63
CA LEU A 11 -8.06 -9.68 8.07
C LEU A 11 -9.46 -10.26 8.26
N SER A 12 -9.61 -11.58 8.15
CA SER A 12 -10.87 -12.26 8.45
C SER A 12 -11.28 -12.12 9.93
N GLN A 13 -10.33 -12.23 10.84
CA GLN A 13 -10.59 -12.08 12.28
C GLN A 13 -10.98 -10.66 12.70
N VAL A 14 -10.38 -9.66 12.09
CA VAL A 14 -10.71 -8.24 12.36
C VAL A 14 -11.92 -7.74 11.57
N GLY A 15 -12.55 -8.60 10.75
CA GLY A 15 -13.71 -8.23 9.95
C GLY A 15 -13.38 -7.34 8.73
N ALA A 16 -12.14 -7.36 8.27
CA ALA A 16 -11.69 -6.60 7.10
C ALA A 16 -12.00 -7.34 5.80
N GLU A 17 -13.23 -7.80 5.65
CA GLU A 17 -13.73 -8.47 4.46
C GLU A 17 -15.05 -7.84 4.01
N GLU A 18 -15.18 -7.56 2.72
CA GLU A 18 -16.38 -7.01 2.12
C GLU A 18 -16.78 -7.78 0.87
N SER A 19 -18.08 -7.77 0.58
CA SER A 19 -18.61 -8.30 -0.68
C SER A 19 -18.61 -7.24 -1.77
N MET A 20 -18.44 -7.68 -3.01
CA MET A 20 -18.58 -6.83 -4.21
C MET A 20 -19.37 -7.54 -5.29
N THR A 21 -20.03 -6.76 -6.15
CA THR A 21 -20.76 -7.24 -7.32
C THR A 21 -20.13 -6.79 -8.64
N ALA A 22 -19.26 -5.79 -8.60
CA ALA A 22 -18.59 -5.22 -9.77
C ALA A 22 -17.34 -6.01 -10.18
N ASP A 23 -16.92 -5.89 -11.44
CA ASP A 23 -15.72 -6.53 -11.97
C ASP A 23 -14.42 -5.77 -11.63
N GLN A 24 -14.55 -4.59 -11.07
CA GLN A 24 -13.43 -3.74 -10.69
C GLN A 24 -13.77 -3.00 -9.40
N VAL A 25 -12.80 -2.86 -8.53
CA VAL A 25 -12.89 -1.99 -7.35
C VAL A 25 -12.13 -0.72 -7.66
N VAL A 26 -12.78 0.42 -7.50
CA VAL A 26 -12.18 1.74 -7.72
C VAL A 26 -12.33 2.54 -6.44
N TRP A 27 -11.27 3.21 -6.02
CA TRP A 27 -11.29 4.13 -4.89
C TRP A 27 -10.47 5.38 -5.21
N SER A 28 -10.76 6.44 -4.50
CA SER A 28 -10.04 7.70 -4.64
C SER A 28 -9.34 8.05 -3.33
N GLU A 29 -8.12 8.53 -3.45
CA GLU A 29 -7.33 9.03 -2.32
C GLU A 29 -7.10 10.52 -2.50
N GLN A 30 -7.29 11.28 -1.42
CA GLN A 30 -7.04 12.71 -1.42
C GLN A 30 -5.55 12.96 -1.21
N GLY A 31 -4.98 13.86 -2.02
CA GLY A 31 -3.62 14.32 -1.86
C GLY A 31 -3.42 15.17 -0.59
N ARG A 32 -2.17 15.60 -0.36
CA ARG A 32 -1.82 16.46 0.78
C ARG A 32 -2.58 17.79 0.73
N LEU A 33 -2.99 18.28 1.89
CA LEU A 33 -3.64 19.59 1.99
C LEU A 33 -2.65 20.73 1.80
N HIS A 34 -1.40 20.55 2.22
CA HIS A 34 -0.36 21.56 2.08
C HIS A 34 0.21 21.54 0.66
N LEU A 35 0.31 22.73 0.07
CA LEU A 35 0.90 22.91 -1.24
C LEU A 35 2.42 22.97 -1.10
N SER A 36 3.07 21.85 -1.38
CA SER A 36 4.53 21.72 -1.33
C SER A 36 5.01 20.97 -2.56
N TYR A 37 6.08 21.48 -3.17
CA TYR A 37 6.59 20.98 -4.45
C TYR A 37 8.11 20.93 -4.47
N LYS A 38 8.63 20.15 -5.39
CA LYS A 38 10.04 20.12 -5.78
C LYS A 38 10.23 20.81 -7.12
N GLY A 39 11.34 21.53 -7.24
CA GLY A 39 11.65 22.23 -8.48
C GLY A 39 13.07 22.75 -8.52
N ASN A 40 13.28 23.75 -9.36
CA ASN A 40 14.56 24.42 -9.48
C ASN A 40 14.38 25.95 -9.57
N VAL A 41 15.48 26.69 -9.41
CA VAL A 41 15.53 28.13 -9.64
C VAL A 41 16.26 28.37 -10.97
N ASN A 42 15.50 28.66 -12.03
CA ASN A 42 16.05 28.79 -13.38
C ASN A 42 16.89 30.04 -13.56
N SER A 43 16.48 31.16 -12.97
CA SER A 43 17.17 32.44 -13.09
C SER A 43 17.10 33.21 -11.79
N ALA A 44 18.21 33.75 -11.37
CA ALA A 44 18.30 34.67 -10.23
C ALA A 44 17.78 36.04 -10.57
N THR A 45 17.79 36.40 -11.84
CA THR A 45 17.31 37.65 -12.43
C THR A 45 16.54 37.30 -13.69
N ALA A 46 15.26 37.03 -13.57
CA ALA A 46 14.38 37.19 -14.72
C ALA A 46 14.33 38.70 -15.08
N GLY A 47 14.25 39.00 -16.34
CA GLY A 47 14.16 40.36 -16.80
C GLY A 47 13.06 41.15 -16.08
N ALA A 48 13.14 42.47 -16.12
CA ALA A 48 12.14 43.32 -15.48
C ALA A 48 10.73 42.87 -15.83
N ASP A 49 9.87 42.75 -14.81
CA ASP A 49 8.44 42.53 -15.02
C ASP A 49 7.94 43.52 -16.07
N PRO A 50 7.37 43.07 -17.20
CA PRO A 50 6.89 43.95 -18.25
C PRO A 50 5.88 45.01 -17.80
N GLY A 51 5.26 44.80 -16.60
CA GLY A 51 4.26 45.68 -16.07
C GLY A 51 4.72 46.67 -14.99
N THR A 52 5.76 46.35 -14.22
CA THR A 52 6.13 47.12 -13.01
C THR A 52 7.56 47.66 -13.02
N GLY A 53 8.43 47.18 -13.91
CA GLY A 53 9.83 47.60 -13.96
C GLY A 53 10.67 47.19 -12.74
N VAL A 54 10.19 46.24 -11.93
CA VAL A 54 10.88 45.75 -10.76
C VAL A 54 12.02 44.81 -11.19
N SER A 55 13.25 45.19 -10.91
CA SER A 55 14.43 44.35 -11.03
C SER A 55 14.58 43.52 -9.76
N ASN A 56 14.64 42.24 -9.85
CA ASN A 56 14.90 41.17 -8.85
C ASN A 56 13.80 40.08 -8.85
N ILE A 57 13.15 39.88 -9.97
CA ILE A 57 12.25 38.77 -10.16
C ILE A 57 13.09 37.51 -10.40
N ALA A 58 12.91 36.49 -9.58
CA ALA A 58 13.50 35.17 -9.80
C ALA A 58 12.44 34.26 -10.42
N GLN A 59 12.87 33.34 -11.28
CA GLN A 59 12.01 32.31 -11.84
C GLN A 59 12.25 30.97 -11.14
N VAL A 60 11.17 30.42 -10.61
CA VAL A 60 11.15 29.11 -9.97
C VAL A 60 10.27 28.19 -10.80
N THR A 61 10.79 27.05 -11.20
CA THR A 61 10.04 26.05 -11.95
C THR A 61 9.64 24.89 -11.03
N ILE A 62 8.36 24.54 -11.05
CA ILE A 62 7.83 23.36 -10.38
C ILE A 62 8.08 22.15 -11.28
N GLU A 63 8.73 21.12 -10.76
CA GLU A 63 9.06 19.90 -11.50
C GLU A 63 8.30 18.69 -10.98
N ASP A 64 8.04 18.66 -9.68
CA ASP A 64 7.42 17.50 -9.03
C ASP A 64 6.65 17.90 -7.76
N ASP A 65 5.78 17.02 -7.28
CA ASP A 65 5.23 17.15 -5.93
C ASP A 65 6.32 16.84 -4.88
N ILE A 66 6.04 17.10 -3.62
CA ILE A 66 7.03 16.87 -2.55
C ILE A 66 7.41 15.39 -2.41
N ASP A 67 6.52 14.49 -2.82
CA ASP A 67 6.71 13.04 -2.73
C ASP A 67 7.39 12.45 -3.98
N GLY A 68 7.64 13.26 -5.03
CA GLY A 68 8.33 12.86 -6.25
C GLY A 68 7.50 11.98 -7.20
N ASN A 69 6.18 12.04 -7.09
CA ASN A 69 5.26 11.13 -7.80
C ASN A 69 4.75 11.64 -9.15
N VAL A 70 5.09 12.85 -9.55
CA VAL A 70 4.62 13.42 -10.81
C VAL A 70 5.81 13.65 -11.74
N GLY A 71 5.95 12.81 -12.73
CA GLY A 71 6.90 13.06 -13.81
C GLY A 71 6.58 14.35 -14.57
N ALA A 72 7.56 14.88 -15.30
CA ALA A 72 7.53 16.15 -16.04
C ALA A 72 6.16 16.50 -16.62
N GLY A 73 5.61 17.67 -16.25
CA GLY A 73 4.40 18.18 -16.86
C GLY A 73 3.42 18.91 -15.96
N PHE A 74 3.87 19.55 -14.89
CA PHE A 74 3.01 20.48 -14.17
C PHE A 74 2.54 21.61 -15.05
N THR A 75 1.24 21.86 -15.04
CA THR A 75 0.61 23.02 -15.65
C THR A 75 0.04 23.92 -14.56
N ALA A 76 -0.30 25.16 -14.87
CA ALA A 76 -0.97 26.05 -13.93
C ALA A 76 -2.27 25.48 -13.35
N ALA A 77 -2.87 24.51 -14.02
CA ALA A 77 -4.07 23.82 -13.54
C ALA A 77 -3.77 22.65 -12.58
N SER A 78 -2.56 22.08 -12.64
CA SER A 78 -2.21 20.89 -11.85
C SER A 78 -1.53 21.20 -10.52
N HIS A 79 -0.93 22.37 -10.36
CA HIS A 79 -0.42 22.85 -9.07
C HIS A 79 -1.36 23.90 -8.47
N GLY A 80 -1.43 23.94 -7.14
CA GLY A 80 -2.33 24.85 -6.42
C GLY A 80 -1.79 26.26 -6.20
N ILE A 81 -0.56 26.58 -6.63
CA ILE A 81 0.06 27.89 -6.40
C ILE A 81 -0.60 28.95 -7.29
N ARG A 82 -0.92 30.08 -6.70
CA ARG A 82 -1.62 31.21 -7.34
C ARG A 82 -0.83 32.51 -7.16
N VAL A 83 -1.17 33.49 -7.97
CA VAL A 83 -0.67 34.86 -7.81
C VAL A 83 -1.03 35.38 -6.43
N ASN A 84 -0.14 36.11 -5.80
CA ASN A 84 -0.21 36.61 -4.45
C ASN A 84 -0.08 35.53 -3.34
N ASP A 85 0.26 34.29 -3.68
CA ASP A 85 0.67 33.33 -2.67
C ASP A 85 2.05 33.68 -2.14
N THR A 86 2.24 33.48 -0.84
CA THR A 86 3.53 33.62 -0.17
C THR A 86 4.17 32.25 -0.05
N ILE A 87 5.38 32.11 -0.58
CA ILE A 87 6.09 30.84 -0.66
C ILE A 87 7.43 30.92 0.06
N ILE A 88 7.85 29.76 0.57
CA ILE A 88 9.21 29.53 1.04
C ILE A 88 9.92 28.72 -0.05
N VAL A 89 11.03 29.24 -0.53
CA VAL A 89 11.92 28.56 -1.46
C VAL A 89 13.17 28.17 -0.70
N SER A 90 13.46 26.89 -0.62
CA SER A 90 14.60 26.33 0.12
C SER A 90 15.45 25.48 -0.77
N ASN A 91 16.75 25.78 -0.85
CA ASN A 91 17.76 25.05 -1.58
C ASN A 91 19.09 25.05 -0.81
N SER A 92 20.17 24.56 -1.44
CA SER A 92 21.54 24.55 -0.84
C SER A 92 22.07 25.92 -0.43
N ASP A 93 21.58 26.99 -1.07
CA ASP A 93 22.04 28.36 -0.86
C ASP A 93 21.31 29.07 0.29
N GLY A 94 20.19 28.49 0.77
CA GLY A 94 19.46 29.02 1.89
C GLY A 94 17.93 28.87 1.77
N VAL A 95 17.25 29.62 2.65
CA VAL A 95 15.80 29.68 2.72
C VAL A 95 15.33 31.09 2.44
N PHE A 96 14.52 31.25 1.41
CA PHE A 96 14.02 32.53 0.94
C PHE A 96 12.49 32.57 1.05
N LYS A 97 11.96 33.67 1.54
CA LYS A 97 10.51 33.92 1.57
C LYS A 97 10.17 34.85 0.41
N CYS A 98 9.24 34.43 -0.41
CA CYS A 98 8.93 35.11 -1.67
C CYS A 98 7.42 35.30 -1.84
N LEU A 99 7.05 36.33 -2.56
CA LEU A 99 5.70 36.55 -3.08
C LEU A 99 5.64 36.09 -4.55
N VAL A 100 4.63 35.35 -4.90
CA VAL A 100 4.38 34.95 -6.29
C VAL A 100 3.70 36.09 -7.03
N SER A 101 4.38 36.62 -8.04
CA SER A 101 3.87 37.74 -8.87
C SER A 101 3.16 37.24 -10.12
N VAL A 102 3.70 36.22 -10.79
CA VAL A 102 3.12 35.65 -12.00
C VAL A 102 3.20 34.12 -11.95
N VAL A 103 2.17 33.47 -12.46
CA VAL A 103 2.11 32.03 -12.66
C VAL A 103 1.97 31.74 -14.15
N ASN A 104 2.98 31.11 -14.75
CA ASN A 104 2.98 30.76 -16.17
C ASN A 104 3.27 29.24 -16.31
N GLY A 105 2.22 28.45 -16.33
CA GLY A 105 2.36 27.00 -16.34
C GLY A 105 3.08 26.52 -15.10
N ALA A 106 4.17 25.78 -15.27
CA ALA A 106 5.01 25.31 -14.17
C ALA A 106 6.01 26.35 -13.67
N VAL A 107 6.14 27.50 -14.34
CA VAL A 107 7.09 28.56 -14.00
C VAL A 107 6.41 29.64 -13.19
N LEU A 108 7.02 29.98 -12.07
CA LEU A 108 6.57 31.02 -11.15
C LEU A 108 7.57 32.17 -11.17
N ASP A 109 7.09 33.40 -11.40
CA ASP A 109 7.89 34.59 -11.15
C ASP A 109 7.68 35.01 -9.69
N VAL A 110 8.76 35.11 -8.94
CA VAL A 110 8.72 35.32 -7.49
C VAL A 110 9.56 36.51 -7.08
N LEU A 111 9.07 37.23 -6.08
CA LEU A 111 9.72 38.43 -5.51
C LEU A 111 10.15 38.07 -4.09
N PRO A 112 11.45 38.06 -3.77
CA PRO A 112 11.90 37.82 -2.40
C PRO A 112 11.58 39.04 -1.51
N TYR A 113 11.09 38.75 -0.30
CA TYR A 113 10.85 39.80 0.71
C TYR A 113 12.12 40.38 1.33
N GLY A 114 13.19 39.61 1.31
CA GLY A 114 14.47 40.01 1.86
C GLY A 114 15.34 40.74 0.85
N SER A 115 16.44 41.33 1.34
CA SER A 115 17.44 41.99 0.51
C SER A 115 18.32 41.05 -0.32
N SER A 116 18.24 39.75 -0.04
CA SER A 116 19.02 38.70 -0.74
C SER A 116 18.26 38.20 -1.95
N ALA A 117 18.86 38.32 -3.14
CA ALA A 117 18.33 37.71 -4.34
C ALA A 117 18.44 36.17 -4.24
N LEU A 118 17.49 35.48 -4.86
CA LEU A 118 17.61 34.04 -5.03
C LEU A 118 18.80 33.75 -5.96
N SER A 119 19.63 32.80 -5.57
CA SER A 119 20.68 32.28 -6.46
C SER A 119 20.07 31.27 -7.43
N ALA A 120 20.54 31.32 -8.69
CA ALA A 120 20.15 30.29 -9.65
C ALA A 120 20.64 28.93 -9.19
N ASN A 121 19.71 27.99 -9.09
CA ASN A 121 19.98 26.59 -8.82
C ASN A 121 19.20 25.74 -9.81
N THR A 122 19.84 25.46 -10.94
CA THR A 122 19.24 24.75 -12.07
C THR A 122 19.24 23.22 -11.92
N VAL A 123 19.69 22.71 -10.76
CA VAL A 123 19.67 21.29 -10.48
C VAL A 123 18.21 20.85 -10.30
N SER A 124 17.80 19.89 -11.10
CA SER A 124 16.44 19.37 -11.09
C SER A 124 16.05 18.87 -9.71
N LYS A 125 14.86 19.28 -9.25
CA LYS A 125 14.24 18.88 -7.96
C LYS A 125 15.07 19.23 -6.71
N ALA A 126 16.11 20.06 -6.84
CA ALA A 126 16.97 20.43 -5.72
C ALA A 126 16.38 21.53 -4.82
N THR A 127 15.31 22.19 -5.29
CA THR A 127 14.65 23.27 -4.56
C THR A 127 13.30 22.80 -4.03
N THR A 128 13.04 23.04 -2.76
CA THR A 128 11.74 22.80 -2.12
C THR A 128 10.95 24.09 -2.08
N ILE A 129 9.70 24.03 -2.49
CA ILE A 129 8.77 25.15 -2.55
C ILE A 129 7.59 24.84 -1.65
N LEU A 130 7.30 25.68 -0.67
CA LEU A 130 6.19 25.53 0.27
C LEU A 130 5.35 26.80 0.29
N VAL A 131 4.05 26.67 0.09
CA VAL A 131 3.10 27.77 0.28
C VAL A 131 2.73 27.86 1.75
N TYR A 132 2.97 29.02 2.37
CA TYR A 132 2.64 29.24 3.78
C TYR A 132 1.52 30.27 4.01
N GLY A 133 1.02 30.90 2.95
CA GLY A 133 -0.08 31.85 3.02
C GLY A 133 -0.27 32.63 1.74
N SER A 134 -0.93 33.76 1.86
CA SER A 134 -1.12 34.71 0.74
C SER A 134 -1.16 36.12 1.27
N GLU A 135 -0.75 37.11 0.44
CA GLU A 135 -0.74 38.51 0.79
C GLU A 135 -1.45 39.35 -0.26
N TYR A 136 -2.31 40.26 0.19
CA TYR A 136 -3.05 41.18 -0.64
C TYR A 136 -2.90 42.60 -0.14
N GLY A 137 -2.88 43.56 -1.05
CA GLY A 137 -2.92 44.98 -0.71
C GLY A 137 -4.25 45.40 -0.06
N LYS A 138 -4.22 46.45 0.72
CA LYS A 138 -5.45 47.01 1.33
C LYS A 138 -6.48 47.35 0.26
N GLY A 139 -7.70 46.86 0.40
CA GLY A 139 -8.80 47.10 -0.53
C GLY A 139 -8.72 46.33 -1.85
N GLN A 140 -7.77 45.42 -1.97
CA GLN A 140 -7.66 44.54 -3.15
C GLN A 140 -8.54 43.32 -3.02
N SER A 141 -9.09 42.89 -4.17
CA SER A 141 -9.84 41.64 -4.29
C SER A 141 -8.92 40.56 -4.88
N TYR A 142 -9.14 39.31 -4.53
CA TYR A 142 -8.51 38.17 -5.21
C TYR A 142 -9.10 37.89 -6.60
N VAL A 143 -10.13 38.65 -7.02
CA VAL A 143 -10.67 38.63 -8.37
C VAL A 143 -10.37 40.00 -8.97
N THR A 144 -9.61 40.04 -10.07
CA THR A 144 -9.34 41.28 -10.80
C THR A 144 -10.66 41.83 -11.36
N ALA A 145 -10.87 43.14 -11.25
CA ALA A 145 -12.05 43.80 -11.81
C ALA A 145 -12.14 43.51 -13.30
N ALA A 146 -13.33 43.20 -13.78
CA ALA A 146 -13.61 43.01 -15.20
C ALA A 146 -13.17 44.22 -16.00
N GLY A 147 -12.20 44.05 -16.87
CA GLY A 147 -11.67 45.15 -17.70
C GLY A 147 -10.15 45.22 -17.81
N THR A 148 -9.42 44.52 -16.96
CA THR A 148 -7.97 44.38 -17.12
C THR A 148 -7.70 43.22 -18.09
N THR A 149 -6.92 43.51 -19.13
CA THR A 149 -6.62 42.57 -20.24
C THR A 149 -5.74 41.38 -19.83
N ASN A 150 -5.47 41.22 -18.54
CA ASN A 150 -4.61 40.16 -18.01
C ASN A 150 -5.46 39.05 -17.43
N THR A 151 -5.86 38.10 -18.25
CA THR A 151 -6.62 36.89 -17.87
C THR A 151 -5.84 35.95 -16.97
N THR A 152 -4.56 36.24 -16.75
CA THR A 152 -3.66 35.45 -15.88
C THR A 152 -3.74 35.82 -14.39
N ASP A 153 -4.33 36.97 -14.08
CA ASP A 153 -4.39 37.46 -12.67
C ASP A 153 -5.62 37.00 -11.89
N GLN A 154 -6.47 36.17 -12.49
CA GLN A 154 -7.61 35.60 -11.77
C GLN A 154 -7.14 34.43 -10.91
N ARG A 155 -7.18 34.63 -9.60
CA ARG A 155 -6.98 33.53 -8.66
C ARG A 155 -8.13 32.55 -8.75
N GLY A 156 -7.89 31.36 -9.30
CA GLY A 156 -8.82 30.25 -9.25
C GLY A 156 -8.94 29.69 -7.81
N ALA A 157 -10.04 29.03 -7.51
CA ALA A 157 -10.14 28.25 -6.29
C ALA A 157 -9.13 27.07 -6.32
N ASN A 158 -8.58 26.74 -5.16
CA ASN A 158 -7.81 25.52 -5.02
C ASN A 158 -8.80 24.38 -4.81
N GLU A 159 -8.80 23.43 -5.71
CA GLU A 159 -9.59 22.22 -5.58
C GLU A 159 -8.73 21.10 -5.00
N PRO A 160 -9.29 20.26 -4.11
CA PRO A 160 -8.55 19.12 -3.60
C PRO A 160 -8.20 18.17 -4.74
N THR A 161 -6.95 17.74 -4.78
CA THR A 161 -6.51 16.75 -5.77
C THR A 161 -6.85 15.34 -5.29
N PHE A 162 -7.57 14.60 -6.13
CA PHE A 162 -7.88 13.20 -5.90
C PHE A 162 -7.14 12.36 -6.93
N LYS A 163 -6.47 11.31 -6.46
CA LYS A 163 -5.94 10.25 -7.30
C LYS A 163 -6.87 9.04 -7.22
N THR A 164 -7.16 8.45 -8.34
CA THR A 164 -8.01 7.25 -8.44
C THR A 164 -7.13 6.04 -8.64
N PHE A 165 -7.37 5.02 -7.85
CA PHE A 165 -6.72 3.72 -7.93
C PHE A 165 -7.77 2.64 -8.15
N ASP A 166 -7.37 1.54 -8.74
CA ASP A 166 -8.24 0.42 -9.02
C ASP A 166 -7.53 -0.92 -8.80
N ASN A 167 -8.32 -1.95 -8.60
CA ASN A 167 -7.87 -3.34 -8.59
C ASN A 167 -8.97 -4.25 -9.14
N LYS A 168 -8.58 -5.39 -9.68
CA LYS A 168 -9.49 -6.38 -10.26
C LYS A 168 -9.44 -7.69 -9.47
N PRO A 169 -10.58 -8.39 -9.33
CA PRO A 169 -10.60 -9.69 -8.70
C PRO A 169 -9.94 -10.75 -9.58
N ILE A 170 -9.29 -11.70 -8.92
CA ILE A 170 -8.74 -12.90 -9.55
C ILE A 170 -9.64 -14.10 -9.22
N ILE A 171 -9.84 -14.97 -10.19
CA ILE A 171 -10.56 -16.23 -10.03
C ILE A 171 -9.55 -17.34 -9.87
N ILE A 172 -9.55 -17.97 -8.71
CA ILE A 172 -8.67 -19.10 -8.38
C ILE A 172 -9.53 -20.34 -8.26
N LYS A 173 -9.12 -21.40 -8.92
CA LYS A 173 -9.80 -22.69 -8.91
C LYS A 173 -8.81 -23.81 -8.61
N ASP A 174 -9.27 -24.83 -7.90
CA ASP A 174 -8.59 -26.11 -7.75
C ASP A 174 -9.64 -27.22 -7.70
N TYR A 175 -9.24 -28.43 -7.98
CA TYR A 175 -10.12 -29.57 -7.90
C TYR A 175 -9.35 -30.83 -7.49
N TYR A 176 -10.09 -31.76 -6.90
CA TYR A 176 -9.63 -33.10 -6.61
C TYR A 176 -10.57 -34.11 -7.24
N GLU A 177 -10.02 -35.09 -7.94
CA GLU A 177 -10.80 -36.09 -8.65
C GLU A 177 -10.38 -37.49 -8.21
N VAL A 178 -11.38 -38.33 -7.99
CA VAL A 178 -11.23 -39.76 -7.68
C VAL A 178 -12.12 -40.56 -8.59
N SER A 179 -11.60 -41.65 -9.18
CA SER A 179 -12.42 -42.53 -10.01
C SER A 179 -13.53 -43.19 -9.20
N GLY A 180 -14.68 -43.44 -9.82
CA GLY A 180 -15.81 -44.13 -9.17
C GLY A 180 -15.45 -45.50 -8.64
N SER A 181 -14.58 -46.22 -9.38
CA SER A 181 -14.06 -47.50 -8.94
C SER A 181 -13.20 -47.41 -7.66
N ASP A 182 -12.37 -46.37 -7.56
CA ASP A 182 -11.50 -46.18 -6.35
C ASP A 182 -12.28 -45.71 -5.17
N VAL A 183 -13.34 -44.90 -5.35
CA VAL A 183 -14.24 -44.52 -4.23
C VAL A 183 -14.93 -45.71 -3.62
N SER A 184 -15.24 -46.74 -4.41
CA SER A 184 -15.90 -47.97 -3.96
C SER A 184 -14.92 -48.99 -3.38
N ARG A 185 -13.60 -48.80 -3.51
CA ARG A 185 -12.59 -49.67 -2.94
C ARG A 185 -12.37 -49.38 -1.47
N ILE A 186 -12.14 -50.44 -0.70
CA ILE A 186 -11.67 -50.33 0.66
C ILE A 186 -10.19 -49.97 0.63
N GLY A 187 -9.86 -48.74 1.06
CA GLY A 187 -8.48 -48.25 1.10
C GLY A 187 -7.63 -48.96 2.12
N TRP A 188 -6.30 -49.03 1.89
CA TRP A 188 -5.36 -49.71 2.79
C TRP A 188 -4.97 -48.89 4.03
N ILE A 189 -5.39 -47.62 4.09
CA ILE A 189 -5.04 -46.72 5.19
C ILE A 189 -6.20 -46.76 6.20
N GLU A 190 -5.97 -47.39 7.32
CA GLU A 190 -6.86 -47.38 8.45
C GLU A 190 -6.63 -46.09 9.25
N VAL A 191 -7.67 -45.26 9.37
CA VAL A 191 -7.67 -44.08 10.22
C VAL A 191 -8.45 -44.43 11.49
N ALA A 192 -7.76 -44.58 12.60
CA ALA A 192 -8.39 -44.72 13.92
C ALA A 192 -8.83 -43.31 14.37
N SER A 193 -10.12 -43.12 14.51
CA SER A 193 -10.69 -41.93 15.15
C SER A 193 -10.62 -42.09 16.67
N GLU A 194 -10.48 -40.98 17.38
CA GLU A 194 -10.44 -40.90 18.84
C GLU A 194 -11.69 -41.55 19.52
N ASN A 195 -12.78 -41.67 18.77
CA ASN A 195 -14.02 -42.34 19.20
C ASN A 195 -14.12 -43.84 18.81
N GLY A 196 -13.03 -44.46 18.40
CA GLY A 196 -12.99 -45.90 18.09
C GLY A 196 -13.64 -46.29 16.76
N ALA A 197 -14.07 -45.34 15.91
CA ALA A 197 -14.54 -45.64 14.57
C ALA A 197 -13.33 -45.84 13.65
N THR A 198 -13.13 -47.07 13.21
CA THR A 198 -12.14 -47.43 12.20
C THR A 198 -12.77 -47.32 10.81
N GLY A 199 -12.12 -46.60 9.90
CA GLY A 199 -12.58 -46.44 8.53
C GLY A 199 -11.43 -46.15 7.57
N TYR A 200 -11.60 -46.58 6.32
CA TYR A 200 -10.63 -46.33 5.28
C TYR A 200 -10.95 -44.98 4.63
N MET A 201 -10.22 -43.93 5.01
CA MET A 201 -10.55 -42.52 4.65
C MET A 201 -9.45 -41.81 3.85
N TRP A 202 -8.68 -42.53 3.02
CA TRP A 202 -7.59 -41.95 2.25
C TRP A 202 -8.01 -40.77 1.35
N TYR A 203 -9.19 -40.84 0.74
CA TYR A 203 -9.68 -39.75 -0.12
C TYR A 203 -10.09 -38.51 0.68
N LEU A 204 -10.59 -38.66 1.91
CA LEU A 204 -10.90 -37.51 2.77
C LEU A 204 -9.65 -36.77 3.18
N LYS A 205 -8.54 -37.49 3.39
CA LYS A 205 -7.26 -36.86 3.65
C LYS A 205 -6.79 -36.08 2.44
N ALA A 206 -6.87 -36.66 1.23
CA ALA A 206 -6.47 -35.98 0.00
C ALA A 206 -7.36 -34.77 -0.30
N GLU A 207 -8.66 -34.82 -0.01
CA GLU A 207 -9.55 -33.66 -0.07
C GLU A 207 -9.12 -32.57 0.91
N ALA A 208 -8.86 -32.95 2.16
CA ALA A 208 -8.42 -31.99 3.19
C ALA A 208 -7.08 -31.35 2.82
N ASP A 209 -6.13 -32.10 2.29
CA ASP A 209 -4.83 -31.59 1.82
C ASP A 209 -5.01 -30.64 0.62
N THR A 210 -5.92 -30.95 -0.32
CA THR A 210 -6.23 -30.08 -1.44
C THR A 210 -6.89 -28.78 -0.99
N ARG A 211 -7.80 -28.86 -0.02
CA ARG A 211 -8.44 -27.69 0.57
C ARG A 211 -7.44 -26.79 1.30
N ALA A 212 -6.52 -27.38 2.05
CA ALA A 212 -5.45 -26.66 2.73
C ALA A 212 -4.52 -25.96 1.71
N ARG A 213 -4.11 -26.68 0.65
CA ARG A 213 -3.31 -26.11 -0.44
C ARG A 213 -4.04 -24.96 -1.15
N PHE A 214 -5.33 -25.10 -1.40
CA PHE A 214 -6.14 -24.04 -2.01
C PHE A 214 -6.19 -22.78 -1.13
N THR A 215 -6.32 -22.93 0.18
CA THR A 215 -6.27 -21.80 1.12
C THR A 215 -4.91 -21.11 1.09
N ASP A 216 -3.82 -21.88 1.00
CA ASP A 216 -2.48 -21.31 0.86
C ASP A 216 -2.30 -20.57 -0.46
N TYR A 217 -2.89 -21.05 -1.56
CA TYR A 217 -2.89 -20.35 -2.85
C TYR A 217 -3.65 -19.02 -2.79
N LEU A 218 -4.76 -18.97 -2.05
CA LEU A 218 -5.50 -17.72 -1.83
C LEU A 218 -4.66 -16.69 -1.08
N GLU A 219 -3.95 -17.12 -0.05
CA GLU A 219 -3.03 -16.25 0.70
C GLU A 219 -1.89 -15.74 -0.18
N MET A 220 -1.22 -16.65 -0.90
CA MET A 220 -0.10 -16.28 -1.77
C MET A 220 -0.54 -15.34 -2.89
N ALA A 221 -1.72 -15.54 -3.47
CA ALA A 221 -2.24 -14.66 -4.52
C ALA A 221 -2.53 -13.24 -3.99
N MET A 222 -2.99 -13.10 -2.74
CA MET A 222 -3.22 -11.78 -2.15
C MET A 222 -1.91 -11.08 -1.77
N LEU A 223 -0.85 -11.80 -1.51
CA LEU A 223 0.46 -11.22 -1.17
C LEU A 223 1.28 -10.88 -2.42
N GLU A 224 1.39 -11.83 -3.36
CA GLU A 224 2.32 -11.77 -4.50
C GLU A 224 1.65 -11.35 -5.81
N GLY A 225 0.35 -11.18 -5.83
CA GLY A 225 -0.37 -10.84 -7.05
C GLY A 225 0.17 -9.57 -7.70
N GLU A 226 0.18 -9.54 -9.01
CA GLU A 226 0.57 -8.37 -9.79
C GLU A 226 -0.48 -8.11 -10.87
N LEU A 227 -0.88 -6.86 -11.02
CA LEU A 227 -1.87 -6.44 -12.02
C LEU A 227 -1.15 -6.19 -13.34
N ALA A 228 -1.61 -6.83 -14.40
CA ALA A 228 -1.09 -6.56 -15.74
C ALA A 228 -1.53 -5.16 -16.21
N VAL A 229 -0.57 -4.33 -16.58
CA VAL A 229 -0.82 -2.92 -16.91
C VAL A 229 -1.33 -2.74 -18.33
N ALA A 230 -0.87 -3.57 -19.28
CA ALA A 230 -1.32 -3.55 -20.65
C ALA A 230 -1.29 -4.94 -21.29
N ALA A 231 -2.22 -5.20 -22.20
CA ALA A 231 -2.28 -6.46 -22.92
C ALA A 231 -1.01 -6.76 -23.75
N SER A 232 -0.23 -5.73 -24.10
CA SER A 232 1.05 -5.88 -24.81
C SER A 232 2.22 -6.20 -23.88
N GLU A 233 2.07 -6.00 -22.58
CA GLU A 233 3.10 -6.24 -21.55
C GLU A 233 2.91 -7.61 -20.88
N VAL A 234 1.71 -8.16 -20.93
CA VAL A 234 1.52 -9.56 -20.61
C VAL A 234 2.18 -10.37 -21.73
N PRO A 235 3.21 -11.19 -21.44
CA PRO A 235 3.82 -12.06 -22.45
C PRO A 235 2.84 -13.05 -23.07
N GLY A 236 1.60 -12.79 -22.95
CA GLY A 236 0.48 -13.62 -23.28
C GLY A 236 -0.26 -13.28 -24.55
N ALA A 237 0.20 -12.32 -25.33
CA ALA A 237 -0.18 -12.30 -26.75
C ALA A 237 0.25 -13.62 -27.44
N THR A 238 1.13 -14.36 -26.80
CA THR A 238 1.61 -15.71 -27.15
C THR A 238 1.31 -16.75 -26.07
N ILE A 239 0.36 -16.51 -25.17
CA ILE A 239 -0.10 -17.57 -24.26
C ILE A 239 -0.56 -18.74 -25.12
N ALA A 240 -0.05 -19.91 -24.77
CA ALA A 240 -0.38 -21.16 -25.45
C ALA A 240 -1.90 -21.26 -25.70
N PRO A 241 -2.33 -21.86 -26.83
CA PRO A 241 -3.75 -21.96 -27.16
C PRO A 241 -4.64 -22.59 -26.09
N SER A 242 -4.04 -23.20 -25.06
CA SER A 242 -4.71 -23.77 -23.91
C SER A 242 -5.09 -22.78 -22.82
N SER A 243 -4.58 -21.54 -22.86
CA SER A 243 -4.96 -20.52 -21.86
C SER A 243 -6.37 -20.01 -22.11
N THR A 244 -7.15 -19.94 -21.05
CA THR A 244 -8.50 -19.34 -21.07
C THR A 244 -8.48 -17.84 -20.81
N LEU A 245 -7.30 -17.25 -20.51
CA LEU A 245 -7.14 -15.81 -20.33
C LEU A 245 -7.18 -15.13 -21.69
N ASN A 246 -8.03 -14.12 -21.79
CA ASN A 246 -8.15 -13.33 -23.01
C ASN A 246 -7.09 -12.22 -22.98
N THR A 247 -6.38 -12.04 -24.09
CA THR A 247 -5.36 -11.00 -24.26
C THR A 247 -5.92 -9.57 -24.26
N ALA A 248 -7.23 -9.42 -24.45
CA ALA A 248 -7.90 -8.11 -24.42
C ALA A 248 -8.20 -7.65 -22.99
N ASP A 249 -8.25 -8.57 -22.03
CA ASP A 249 -8.55 -8.26 -20.64
C ASP A 249 -7.23 -8.22 -19.84
N THR A 250 -7.01 -7.14 -19.11
CA THR A 250 -5.91 -7.09 -18.16
C THR A 250 -6.11 -8.16 -17.10
N ALA A 251 -5.16 -9.09 -17.03
CA ALA A 251 -5.18 -10.20 -16.10
C ALA A 251 -4.45 -9.86 -14.81
N GLY A 252 -4.68 -10.65 -13.78
CA GLY A 252 -4.03 -10.51 -12.47
C GLY A 252 -4.82 -9.65 -11.49
N THR A 253 -4.27 -9.56 -10.29
CA THR A 253 -4.77 -8.72 -9.21
C THR A 253 -3.59 -8.11 -8.49
N GLU A 254 -3.69 -6.86 -8.06
CA GLU A 254 -2.64 -6.21 -7.29
C GLU A 254 -2.62 -6.79 -5.86
N GLY A 255 -1.54 -7.44 -5.51
CA GLY A 255 -1.30 -7.96 -4.17
C GLY A 255 -0.66 -6.91 -3.25
N LEU A 256 -0.46 -7.30 -1.99
CA LEU A 256 0.09 -6.40 -0.97
C LEU A 256 1.49 -5.91 -1.33
N PHE A 257 2.39 -6.79 -1.72
CA PHE A 257 3.78 -6.42 -1.99
C PHE A 257 3.89 -5.49 -3.21
N ALA A 258 3.16 -5.78 -4.28
CA ALA A 258 3.13 -4.93 -5.47
C ALA A 258 2.53 -3.54 -5.17
N ALA A 259 1.46 -3.47 -4.39
CA ALA A 259 0.83 -2.23 -3.99
C ALA A 259 1.77 -1.33 -3.17
N VAL A 260 2.46 -1.92 -2.17
CA VAL A 260 3.40 -1.17 -1.33
C VAL A 260 4.66 -0.80 -2.12
N GLU A 261 5.15 -1.66 -3.00
CA GLU A 261 6.32 -1.37 -3.84
C GLU A 261 6.07 -0.22 -4.82
N SER A 262 4.87 -0.13 -5.37
CA SER A 262 4.51 0.90 -6.35
C SER A 262 4.09 2.23 -5.72
N ARG A 263 3.45 2.21 -4.56
CA ARG A 263 2.79 3.39 -3.97
C ARG A 263 3.14 3.64 -2.50
N GLY A 264 3.73 2.68 -1.82
CA GLY A 264 4.09 2.75 -0.42
C GLY A 264 5.57 3.06 -0.19
N ASN A 265 6.01 2.81 1.03
CA ASN A 265 7.39 3.00 1.43
C ASN A 265 8.16 1.68 1.33
N VAL A 266 9.34 1.72 0.74
CA VAL A 266 10.26 0.57 0.65
C VAL A 266 11.57 0.94 1.31
N THR A 267 12.02 0.10 2.23
CA THR A 267 13.29 0.30 2.95
C THR A 267 14.04 -1.01 3.09
N SER A 268 15.38 -0.93 3.23
CA SER A 268 16.18 -2.11 3.62
C SER A 268 15.84 -2.62 5.02
N GLY A 269 15.18 -1.80 5.84
CA GLY A 269 14.69 -2.17 7.15
C GLY A 269 15.82 -2.47 8.12
N ILE A 270 15.52 -3.34 9.06
CA ILE A 270 16.46 -3.78 10.11
C ILE A 270 17.34 -4.88 9.53
N THR A 271 18.66 -4.62 9.44
CA THR A 271 19.60 -5.52 8.78
C THR A 271 20.09 -6.65 9.68
N GLY A 272 19.99 -6.50 11.01
CA GLY A 272 20.44 -7.50 11.98
C GLY A 272 21.96 -7.56 12.15
N VAL A 273 22.67 -6.47 11.83
CA VAL A 273 24.13 -6.39 11.98
C VAL A 273 24.52 -6.30 13.45
N ASN A 274 23.90 -5.41 14.18
CA ASN A 274 24.03 -5.28 15.62
C ASN A 274 22.93 -4.36 16.17
N ALA A 275 22.62 -4.47 17.46
CA ALA A 275 21.55 -3.74 18.10
C ALA A 275 21.61 -2.20 17.94
N ALA A 276 22.78 -1.62 17.90
CA ALA A 276 22.96 -0.17 17.74
C ALA A 276 22.64 0.29 16.30
N THR A 277 23.07 -0.50 15.30
CA THR A 277 22.76 -0.25 13.89
C THR A 277 21.29 -0.46 13.64
N ASP A 278 20.71 -1.53 14.14
CA ASP A 278 19.29 -1.86 14.01
C ASP A 278 18.39 -0.78 14.61
N LEU A 279 18.82 -0.19 15.73
CA LEU A 279 18.14 0.93 16.35
C LEU A 279 18.13 2.18 15.46
N ALA A 280 19.25 2.52 14.85
CA ALA A 280 19.35 3.66 13.94
C ALA A 280 18.53 3.43 12.66
N GLU A 281 18.52 2.21 12.13
CA GLU A 281 17.70 1.82 10.98
C GLU A 281 16.21 1.90 11.33
N PHE A 282 15.82 1.46 12.52
CA PHE A 282 14.46 1.58 13.00
C PHE A 282 14.03 3.04 13.18
N ASP A 283 14.90 3.90 13.71
CA ASP A 283 14.62 5.32 13.82
C ASP A 283 14.46 5.99 12.43
N ALA A 284 15.18 5.52 11.42
CA ALA A 284 14.97 5.97 10.04
C ALA A 284 13.59 5.57 9.49
N ILE A 285 13.09 4.40 9.86
CA ILE A 285 11.71 3.97 9.53
C ILE A 285 10.69 4.94 10.16
N LEU A 286 10.88 5.30 11.43
CA LEU A 286 9.98 6.25 12.10
C LEU A 286 10.02 7.63 11.47
N ALA A 287 11.20 8.11 11.06
CA ALA A 287 11.35 9.38 10.35
C ALA A 287 10.62 9.36 9.00
N GLU A 288 10.62 8.23 8.29
CA GLU A 288 9.85 8.10 7.05
C GLU A 288 8.35 8.08 7.31
N PHE A 289 7.88 7.43 8.36
CA PHE A 289 6.48 7.51 8.77
C PHE A 289 6.05 8.93 9.13
N ASP A 290 6.88 9.69 9.83
CA ASP A 290 6.62 11.10 10.13
C ASP A 290 6.52 11.94 8.86
N ASN A 291 7.38 11.68 7.87
CA ASN A 291 7.33 12.34 6.56
C ASN A 291 6.01 12.08 5.84
N GLN A 292 5.45 10.89 5.97
CA GLN A 292 4.20 10.49 5.34
C GLN A 292 2.96 10.86 6.17
N GLY A 293 3.12 11.26 7.42
CA GLY A 293 2.01 11.47 8.35
C GLY A 293 1.28 10.17 8.69
N ALA A 294 2.02 9.09 8.90
CA ALA A 294 1.51 7.75 9.10
C ALA A 294 0.70 7.60 10.39
N ILE A 295 -0.05 6.53 10.46
CA ILE A 295 -0.89 6.17 11.60
C ILE A 295 -0.02 5.65 12.74
N GLU A 296 -0.38 5.99 13.98
CA GLU A 296 0.42 5.65 15.16
C GLU A 296 0.45 4.14 15.46
N GLU A 297 -0.65 3.42 15.21
CA GLU A 297 -0.75 1.99 15.46
C GLU A 297 -0.45 1.17 14.19
N ASN A 298 0.52 0.27 14.29
CA ASN A 298 0.98 -0.52 13.16
C ASN A 298 1.16 -1.99 13.53
N MET A 299 0.83 -2.87 12.59
CA MET A 299 1.10 -4.29 12.66
C MET A 299 2.30 -4.64 11.80
N MET A 300 3.22 -5.41 12.35
CA MET A 300 4.46 -5.77 11.68
C MET A 300 4.52 -7.29 11.49
N PHE A 301 4.52 -7.72 10.24
CA PHE A 301 4.72 -9.11 9.87
C PHE A 301 6.12 -9.27 9.30
N VAL A 302 6.98 -9.97 10.00
CA VAL A 302 8.40 -10.07 9.67
C VAL A 302 8.87 -11.52 9.60
N ASN A 303 10.00 -11.73 8.93
CA ASN A 303 10.66 -13.02 8.94
C ASN A 303 11.35 -13.27 10.30
N ARG A 304 11.80 -14.50 10.53
CA ARG A 304 12.42 -14.89 11.80
C ARG A 304 13.69 -14.10 12.12
N ALA A 305 14.53 -13.87 11.12
CA ALA A 305 15.79 -13.16 11.31
C ALA A 305 15.54 -11.70 11.76
N THR A 306 14.65 -10.99 11.07
CA THR A 306 14.28 -9.62 11.44
C THR A 306 13.56 -9.57 12.79
N SER A 307 12.72 -10.57 13.10
CA SER A 307 12.06 -10.68 14.41
C SER A 307 13.05 -10.79 15.55
N LEU A 308 14.07 -11.64 15.40
CA LEU A 308 15.13 -11.81 16.41
C LEU A 308 16.00 -10.56 16.53
N ALA A 309 16.32 -9.90 15.40
CA ALA A 309 17.08 -8.65 15.41
C ALA A 309 16.32 -7.54 16.18
N ILE A 310 15.00 -7.47 16.01
CA ILE A 310 14.15 -6.54 16.79
C ILE A 310 14.19 -6.89 18.29
N ASP A 311 14.10 -8.17 18.63
CA ASP A 311 14.16 -8.61 20.03
C ASP A 311 15.50 -8.28 20.67
N ASP A 312 16.62 -8.47 19.96
CA ASP A 312 17.96 -8.10 20.41
C ASP A 312 18.12 -6.58 20.56
N MET A 313 17.58 -5.81 19.62
CA MET A 313 17.53 -4.35 19.70
C MET A 313 16.77 -3.88 20.95
N LEU A 314 15.58 -4.43 21.20
CA LEU A 314 14.78 -4.10 22.38
C LEU A 314 15.46 -4.50 23.68
N ALA A 315 16.09 -5.68 23.71
CA ALA A 315 16.85 -6.17 24.86
C ALA A 315 18.05 -5.28 25.17
N SER A 316 18.74 -4.78 24.16
CA SER A 316 19.89 -3.87 24.34
C SER A 316 19.47 -2.53 24.95
N MET A 317 18.30 -2.03 24.59
CA MET A 317 17.75 -0.80 25.21
C MET A 317 17.40 -0.98 26.69
N ASN A 318 16.98 -2.19 27.06
CA ASN A 318 16.61 -2.52 28.44
C ASN A 318 17.84 -2.71 29.36
N SER A 319 19.01 -3.00 28.78
CA SER A 319 20.24 -3.25 29.56
C SER A 319 20.95 -1.96 29.97
N TYR A 320 20.52 -0.80 29.52
CA TYR A 320 21.13 0.49 29.83
C TYR A 320 20.62 1.04 31.18
N GLY A 321 21.00 0.38 32.28
CA GLY A 321 20.87 0.94 33.60
C GLY A 321 20.45 -0.05 34.68
N ALA A 322 21.33 -0.32 35.63
CA ALA A 322 21.03 -0.93 36.93
C ALA A 322 20.13 -0.04 37.82
N GLY A 323 19.13 0.59 37.26
CA GLY A 323 18.19 1.51 37.87
C GLY A 323 17.15 1.99 36.87
N GLY A 324 17.03 1.31 35.72
CA GLY A 324 16.29 1.80 34.57
C GLY A 324 14.79 1.69 34.70
N THR A 325 14.14 2.80 34.46
CA THR A 325 12.76 2.83 33.99
C THR A 325 12.70 2.09 32.64
N SER A 326 11.91 1.04 32.61
CA SER A 326 11.57 0.30 31.39
C SER A 326 10.94 1.25 30.38
N TYR A 327 11.69 1.65 29.36
CA TYR A 327 11.13 2.38 28.23
C TYR A 327 10.45 1.36 27.29
N GLY A 328 9.14 1.39 27.25
CA GLY A 328 8.39 0.91 26.11
C GLY A 328 7.99 -0.56 26.05
N VAL A 329 8.15 -1.34 27.10
CA VAL A 329 7.44 -2.63 27.18
C VAL A 329 6.01 -2.37 27.63
N PHE A 330 5.06 -2.55 26.72
CA PHE A 330 3.65 -2.46 27.02
C PHE A 330 3.24 -3.54 28.03
N ASP A 331 2.58 -3.12 29.10
CA ASP A 331 1.52 -3.91 29.71
C ASP A 331 0.39 -4.02 28.69
N ASN A 332 0.57 -4.92 27.78
CA ASN A 332 -0.45 -5.27 26.82
C ASN A 332 -1.54 -6.00 27.62
N SER A 333 -2.80 -5.67 27.40
CA SER A 333 -3.87 -6.51 27.89
C SER A 333 -3.61 -7.92 27.33
N GLU A 334 -3.17 -8.81 28.20
CA GLU A 334 -2.57 -10.10 27.88
C GLU A 334 -3.42 -10.98 26.96
N ASP A 335 -4.73 -10.75 26.95
CA ASP A 335 -5.68 -11.64 26.28
C ASP A 335 -5.67 -11.50 24.75
N MET A 336 -5.46 -10.31 24.19
CA MET A 336 -5.55 -10.12 22.75
C MET A 336 -4.24 -10.40 22.01
N ALA A 337 -3.11 -10.06 22.61
CA ALA A 337 -1.79 -10.29 22.04
C ALA A 337 -1.37 -11.77 22.16
N LEU A 338 -1.67 -12.43 23.27
CA LEU A 338 -1.42 -13.86 23.47
C LEU A 338 -2.24 -14.73 22.52
N ASN A 339 -3.50 -14.40 22.27
CA ASN A 339 -4.36 -15.17 21.38
C ASN A 339 -3.97 -15.02 19.90
N LEU A 340 -3.40 -13.90 19.48
CA LEU A 340 -2.97 -13.66 18.10
C LEU A 340 -1.46 -13.87 17.88
N GLY A 341 -0.68 -14.06 18.94
CA GLY A 341 0.76 -14.26 18.88
C GLY A 341 1.53 -12.98 18.48
N PHE A 342 0.97 -11.81 18.76
CA PHE A 342 1.64 -10.53 18.62
C PHE A 342 2.38 -10.15 19.89
N SER A 343 3.57 -9.59 19.75
CA SER A 343 4.27 -8.88 20.82
C SER A 343 4.29 -7.39 20.49
N GLY A 344 3.78 -6.56 21.41
CA GLY A 344 3.70 -5.12 21.22
C GLY A 344 4.91 -4.40 21.83
N PHE A 345 5.36 -3.33 21.17
CA PHE A 345 6.31 -2.37 21.71
C PHE A 345 6.02 -0.98 21.18
N ARG A 346 6.46 0.02 21.92
CA ARG A 346 6.31 1.43 21.55
C ARG A 346 7.66 2.08 21.39
N ARG A 347 7.80 2.90 20.34
CA ARG A 347 8.92 3.78 20.18
C ARG A 347 8.47 5.13 19.63
N GLY A 348 8.83 6.20 20.33
CA GLY A 348 8.29 7.50 20.03
C GLY A 348 6.78 7.55 20.26
N SER A 349 6.05 8.02 19.26
CA SER A 349 4.57 8.04 19.26
C SER A 349 3.94 6.81 18.60
N TYR A 350 4.75 5.88 18.05
CA TYR A 350 4.29 4.74 17.29
C TYR A 350 4.23 3.45 18.12
N ASP A 351 3.14 2.73 17.93
CA ASP A 351 2.89 1.41 18.52
C ASP A 351 3.03 0.34 17.46
N PHE A 352 3.84 -0.69 17.73
CA PHE A 352 4.08 -1.79 16.82
C PHE A 352 3.67 -3.11 17.47
N TYR A 353 2.90 -3.90 16.72
CA TYR A 353 2.52 -5.26 17.09
C TYR A 353 3.23 -6.22 16.14
N LYS A 354 4.25 -6.90 16.64
CA LYS A 354 5.11 -7.78 15.85
C LYS A 354 4.56 -9.20 15.81
N SER A 355 4.53 -9.79 14.63
CA SER A 355 4.23 -11.20 14.41
C SER A 355 5.20 -11.80 13.39
N ASP A 356 5.56 -13.07 13.62
CA ASP A 356 6.33 -13.86 12.66
C ASP A 356 5.44 -14.32 11.51
N MET A 357 5.91 -14.16 10.28
CA MET A 357 5.24 -14.62 9.09
C MET A 357 5.92 -15.86 8.52
N ARG A 358 5.28 -17.03 8.67
CA ARG A 358 5.84 -18.30 8.20
C ARG A 358 6.10 -18.32 6.70
N TYR A 359 5.26 -17.64 5.93
CA TYR A 359 5.41 -17.51 4.49
C TYR A 359 6.79 -16.98 4.06
N LEU A 360 7.37 -16.06 4.83
CA LEU A 360 8.69 -15.48 4.57
C LEU A 360 9.85 -16.38 5.02
N ASN A 361 9.58 -17.40 5.84
CA ASN A 361 10.61 -18.28 6.42
C ASN A 361 10.70 -19.64 5.74
N ASP A 362 9.60 -20.13 5.16
CA ASP A 362 9.53 -21.48 4.60
C ASP A 362 10.23 -21.53 3.23
N LYS A 363 11.16 -22.46 3.07
CA LYS A 363 11.91 -22.67 1.82
C LYS A 363 11.03 -23.07 0.64
N ALA A 364 9.86 -23.62 0.88
CA ALA A 364 8.88 -23.97 -0.15
C ALA A 364 8.03 -22.77 -0.61
N THR A 365 8.19 -21.60 0.00
CA THR A 365 7.45 -20.38 -0.27
C THR A 365 8.40 -19.22 -0.51
N ARG A 366 8.04 -18.01 -0.11
CA ARG A 366 8.87 -16.80 -0.28
C ARG A 366 10.25 -16.92 0.37
N GLY A 367 10.39 -17.66 1.46
CA GLY A 367 11.68 -17.90 2.10
C GLY A 367 12.71 -18.51 1.14
N GLY A 368 12.30 -19.46 0.29
CA GLY A 368 13.19 -20.02 -0.74
C GLY A 368 13.58 -19.02 -1.84
N ILE A 369 12.70 -18.10 -2.18
CA ILE A 369 12.99 -17.01 -3.13
C ILE A 369 13.96 -16.01 -2.50
N ASN A 370 13.76 -15.67 -1.23
CA ASN A 370 14.64 -14.78 -0.49
C ASN A 370 16.06 -15.34 -0.40
N ASP A 371 16.21 -16.65 -0.17
CA ASP A 371 17.51 -17.33 -0.13
C ASP A 371 18.21 -17.33 -1.51
N ALA A 372 17.44 -17.41 -2.60
CA ALA A 372 17.96 -17.47 -3.94
C ALA A 372 18.35 -16.09 -4.51
N SER A 373 17.75 -15.01 -4.04
CA SER A 373 17.95 -13.65 -4.57
C SER A 373 17.81 -12.58 -3.49
N SER A 374 18.93 -12.02 -3.08
CA SER A 374 18.93 -10.91 -2.11
C SER A 374 18.27 -9.63 -2.66
N ALA A 375 18.31 -9.42 -3.97
CA ALA A 375 17.75 -8.23 -4.61
C ALA A 375 16.21 -8.18 -4.53
N ASN A 376 15.58 -9.35 -4.45
CA ASN A 376 14.11 -9.49 -4.35
C ASN A 376 13.68 -10.04 -3.00
N ALA A 377 14.57 -10.07 -2.01
CA ALA A 377 14.25 -10.56 -0.68
C ALA A 377 13.28 -9.60 0.01
N ILE A 378 12.19 -10.15 0.54
CA ILE A 378 11.24 -9.43 1.38
C ILE A 378 11.40 -9.95 2.80
N ARG A 379 11.77 -9.06 3.72
CA ARG A 379 11.98 -9.39 5.13
C ARG A 379 10.73 -9.20 5.97
N GLY A 380 9.85 -8.31 5.56
CA GLY A 380 8.62 -8.06 6.27
C GLY A 380 7.78 -6.95 5.66
N VAL A 381 6.61 -6.76 6.22
CA VAL A 381 5.68 -5.70 5.86
C VAL A 381 5.07 -5.08 7.12
N VAL A 382 4.95 -3.77 7.12
CA VAL A 382 4.27 -3.01 8.17
C VAL A 382 2.93 -2.53 7.62
N ILE A 383 1.86 -2.85 8.35
CA ILE A 383 0.48 -2.56 7.97
C ILE A 383 -0.14 -1.64 9.01
N PRO A 384 -0.71 -0.48 8.64
CA PRO A 384 -1.39 0.40 9.58
C PRO A 384 -2.67 -0.26 10.11
N ALA A 385 -2.91 -0.16 11.41
CA ALA A 385 -4.10 -0.68 12.08
C ALA A 385 -5.31 0.29 12.02
N GLY A 386 -5.18 1.41 11.34
CA GLY A 386 -6.21 2.43 11.23
C GLY A 386 -7.33 2.07 10.27
N THR A 387 -8.35 2.93 10.29
CA THR A 387 -9.51 2.81 9.40
C THR A 387 -9.73 4.12 8.64
N SER A 388 -10.08 4.01 7.36
CA SER A 388 -10.60 5.13 6.59
C SER A 388 -12.10 5.28 6.82
N THR A 389 -12.60 6.52 6.80
CA THR A 389 -14.03 6.80 6.92
C THR A 389 -14.58 7.15 5.55
N VAL A 390 -15.57 6.40 5.09
CA VAL A 390 -16.29 6.66 3.85
C VAL A 390 -17.74 6.94 4.18
N TYR A 391 -18.27 8.06 3.68
CA TYR A 391 -19.67 8.37 3.83
C TYR A 391 -20.51 7.55 2.84
N ASP A 392 -21.37 6.70 3.33
CA ASP A 392 -22.33 5.96 2.52
C ASP A 392 -23.65 6.72 2.43
N GLN A 393 -23.97 7.19 1.24
CA GLN A 393 -25.21 7.94 1.00
C GLN A 393 -26.47 7.09 1.19
N MET A 394 -26.40 5.77 0.93
CA MET A 394 -27.56 4.88 1.09
C MET A 394 -27.87 4.58 2.55
N LEU A 395 -26.83 4.47 3.38
CA LEU A 395 -26.98 4.19 4.81
C LEU A 395 -27.05 5.48 5.65
N GLY A 396 -26.73 6.63 5.08
CA GLY A 396 -26.67 7.92 5.79
C GLY A 396 -25.67 7.94 6.94
N LYS A 397 -24.65 7.09 6.90
CA LYS A 397 -23.67 6.90 7.96
C LYS A 397 -22.24 6.85 7.40
N ASN A 398 -21.30 7.25 8.24
CA ASN A 398 -19.89 7.04 7.96
C ASN A 398 -19.53 5.57 8.21
N LEU A 399 -19.13 4.87 7.15
CA LEU A 399 -18.56 3.54 7.24
C LEU A 399 -17.06 3.63 7.53
N LYS A 400 -16.61 2.94 8.56
CA LYS A 400 -15.19 2.76 8.83
C LYS A 400 -14.70 1.52 8.11
N ARG A 401 -13.71 1.68 7.26
CA ARG A 401 -13.08 0.58 6.51
C ARG A 401 -11.61 0.50 6.89
N PRO A 402 -11.08 -0.68 7.20
CA PRO A 402 -9.64 -0.87 7.36
C PRO A 402 -8.90 -0.46 6.08
N PHE A 403 -7.69 0.08 6.20
CA PHE A 403 -6.88 0.46 5.04
C PHE A 403 -6.52 -0.74 4.16
N LEU A 404 -6.31 -1.90 4.77
CA LEU A 404 -6.13 -3.16 4.07
C LEU A 404 -7.36 -4.03 4.29
N HIS A 405 -8.04 -4.40 3.21
CA HIS A 405 -9.19 -5.31 3.28
C HIS A 405 -9.30 -6.15 2.02
N VAL A 406 -9.95 -7.28 2.16
CA VAL A 406 -10.23 -8.21 1.05
C VAL A 406 -11.67 -8.02 0.59
N ARG A 407 -11.85 -7.94 -0.72
CA ARG A 407 -13.17 -7.99 -1.33
C ARG A 407 -13.34 -9.28 -2.10
N TYR A 408 -14.48 -9.91 -1.91
CA TYR A 408 -14.86 -11.13 -2.61
C TYR A 408 -16.18 -10.94 -3.35
N ARG A 409 -16.30 -11.65 -4.46
CA ARG A 409 -17.55 -11.59 -5.23
C ARG A 409 -18.64 -12.37 -4.52
N ALA A 410 -19.70 -11.67 -4.18
CA ALA A 410 -20.91 -12.27 -3.64
C ALA A 410 -22.14 -11.49 -4.09
N SER A 411 -23.20 -12.20 -4.40
CA SER A 411 -24.52 -11.66 -4.69
C SER A 411 -25.56 -12.39 -3.84
N GLN A 412 -26.82 -11.96 -3.91
CA GLN A 412 -27.92 -12.64 -3.21
C GLN A 412 -28.11 -14.10 -3.68
N THR A 413 -27.66 -14.43 -4.88
CA THR A 413 -27.85 -15.73 -5.51
C THR A 413 -26.63 -16.64 -5.48
N ASP A 414 -25.43 -16.09 -5.41
CA ASP A 414 -24.18 -16.84 -5.45
C ASP A 414 -23.10 -16.16 -4.62
N ASP A 415 -22.49 -16.92 -3.73
CA ASP A 415 -21.33 -16.50 -2.94
C ASP A 415 -20.08 -17.21 -3.46
N ARG A 416 -19.11 -16.42 -3.94
CA ARG A 416 -17.86 -16.89 -4.50
C ARG A 416 -16.66 -16.67 -3.58
N LYS A 417 -16.88 -16.38 -2.31
CA LYS A 417 -15.80 -16.25 -1.33
C LYS A 417 -15.00 -17.56 -1.22
N LEU A 418 -15.70 -18.67 -1.05
CA LEU A 418 -15.13 -20.02 -1.07
C LEU A 418 -16.25 -21.00 -1.49
N LYS A 419 -16.41 -21.18 -2.79
CA LYS A 419 -17.44 -22.04 -3.35
C LYS A 419 -16.88 -23.43 -3.55
N THR A 420 -17.59 -24.43 -3.02
CA THR A 420 -17.24 -25.84 -3.18
C THR A 420 -18.45 -26.61 -3.72
N TRP A 421 -18.24 -27.45 -4.71
CA TRP A 421 -19.28 -28.32 -5.26
C TRP A 421 -18.67 -29.63 -5.74
N VAL A 422 -19.53 -30.65 -5.85
CA VAL A 422 -19.15 -31.99 -6.30
C VAL A 422 -19.85 -32.28 -7.63
N THR A 423 -19.09 -32.85 -8.57
CA THR A 423 -19.61 -33.34 -9.86
C THR A 423 -19.15 -34.76 -10.10
N GLY A 424 -19.85 -35.47 -11.00
CA GLY A 424 -19.48 -36.82 -11.38
C GLY A 424 -20.64 -37.81 -11.32
N SER A 425 -20.35 -39.10 -11.38
CA SER A 425 -21.32 -40.19 -11.27
C SER A 425 -21.57 -40.64 -9.85
N VAL A 426 -20.66 -40.29 -8.91
CA VAL A 426 -20.75 -40.69 -7.49
C VAL A 426 -21.61 -39.69 -6.73
N GLY A 427 -22.67 -40.15 -6.07
CA GLY A 427 -23.65 -39.30 -5.40
C GLY A 427 -24.76 -38.87 -6.37
N ALA A 428 -25.04 -37.57 -6.47
CA ALA A 428 -25.93 -37.04 -7.47
C ALA A 428 -25.25 -37.09 -8.86
N ALA A 429 -25.79 -37.88 -9.77
CA ALA A 429 -25.22 -38.03 -11.11
C ALA A 429 -25.36 -36.71 -11.89
N THR A 430 -24.29 -35.95 -11.97
CA THR A 430 -24.24 -34.65 -12.67
C THR A 430 -23.44 -34.68 -13.95
N SER A 431 -22.68 -35.75 -14.19
CA SER A 431 -21.85 -35.95 -15.37
C SER A 431 -21.80 -37.42 -15.77
N ALA A 432 -21.52 -37.69 -17.04
CA ALA A 432 -21.27 -39.04 -17.55
C ALA A 432 -19.89 -39.58 -17.14
N LEU A 433 -19.03 -38.77 -16.54
CA LEU A 433 -17.72 -39.18 -16.06
C LEU A 433 -17.88 -40.05 -14.80
N ASP A 434 -17.34 -41.28 -14.85
CA ASP A 434 -17.33 -42.19 -13.69
C ASP A 434 -16.23 -41.78 -12.71
N ALA A 435 -16.51 -40.72 -12.00
CA ALA A 435 -15.60 -40.13 -11.00
C ALA A 435 -16.38 -39.28 -9.99
N MET A 436 -15.71 -38.96 -8.91
CA MET A 436 -16.13 -37.90 -7.97
C MET A 436 -15.12 -36.78 -8.07
N SER A 437 -15.55 -35.62 -8.56
CA SER A 437 -14.71 -34.42 -8.66
C SER A 437 -15.21 -33.38 -7.69
N ILE A 438 -14.35 -32.96 -6.77
CA ILE A 438 -14.62 -31.92 -5.79
C ILE A 438 -13.92 -30.66 -6.29
N HIS A 439 -14.72 -29.65 -6.59
CA HIS A 439 -14.24 -28.38 -7.11
C HIS A 439 -14.25 -27.31 -6.03
N MET A 440 -13.23 -26.47 -6.05
CA MET A 440 -13.08 -25.30 -5.19
C MET A 440 -12.86 -24.07 -6.05
N LEU A 441 -13.50 -22.98 -5.70
CA LEU A 441 -13.39 -21.70 -6.41
C LEU A 441 -13.44 -20.56 -5.42
N SER A 442 -12.60 -19.55 -5.64
CA SER A 442 -12.70 -18.27 -4.98
C SER A 442 -12.44 -17.14 -5.96
N GLU A 443 -13.19 -16.06 -5.81
CA GLU A 443 -13.01 -14.83 -6.59
C GLU A 443 -12.90 -13.67 -5.62
N ARG A 444 -11.69 -13.09 -5.55
CA ARG A 444 -11.36 -12.04 -4.60
C ARG A 444 -10.29 -11.09 -5.11
N CYS A 445 -10.21 -9.92 -4.49
CA CYS A 445 -9.10 -9.00 -4.65
C CYS A 445 -8.73 -8.37 -3.32
N LEU A 446 -7.50 -7.89 -3.23
CA LEU A 446 -7.02 -7.11 -2.10
C LEU A 446 -7.17 -5.63 -2.42
N VAL A 447 -7.63 -4.84 -1.45
CA VAL A 447 -7.70 -3.38 -1.55
C VAL A 447 -6.74 -2.79 -0.52
N THR A 448 -5.76 -2.03 -1.03
CA THR A 448 -4.77 -1.32 -0.22
C THR A 448 -5.00 0.17 -0.38
N GLN A 449 -5.60 0.79 0.62
CA GLN A 449 -5.87 2.23 0.65
C GLN A 449 -4.81 2.95 1.47
N GLY A 450 -4.39 4.14 1.02
CA GLY A 450 -3.37 4.90 1.72
C GLY A 450 -2.04 4.15 1.80
N ALA A 451 -1.54 3.64 0.68
CA ALA A 451 -0.33 2.82 0.62
C ALA A 451 0.92 3.51 1.20
N ASN A 452 0.93 4.84 1.25
CA ASN A 452 1.97 5.64 1.90
C ASN A 452 2.10 5.40 3.43
N ASN A 453 1.09 4.80 4.06
CA ASN A 453 1.15 4.39 5.46
C ASN A 453 1.73 2.98 5.65
N PHE A 454 1.94 2.25 4.58
CA PHE A 454 2.53 0.91 4.59
C PHE A 454 4.02 0.99 4.35
N MET A 455 4.73 -0.01 4.83
CA MET A 455 6.17 -0.13 4.59
C MET A 455 6.53 -1.57 4.26
N LEU A 456 7.35 -1.73 3.22
CA LEU A 456 7.93 -3.00 2.82
C LEU A 456 9.40 -3.02 3.24
N LEU A 457 9.80 -4.04 3.98
CA LEU A 457 11.19 -4.30 4.37
C LEU A 457 11.80 -5.25 3.32
N LYS A 458 12.73 -4.73 2.52
CA LYS A 458 13.37 -5.45 1.41
C LYS A 458 14.85 -5.71 1.63
#